data_0f7b6e2ef53fbbab6908ae5ecd0fa813
#
_entry.id   0f7b6e2ef53fbbab6908ae5ecd0fa813
#
_cell.length_a   1.000
_cell.length_b   1.000
_cell.length_c   1.000
_cell.angle_alpha   90.00
_cell.angle_beta   90.00
_cell.angle_gamma   90.00
#
_symmetry.space_group_name_H-M   'P 1'
#
loop_
_entity.id
_entity.type
_entity.pdbx_description
1 polymer ?
#
loop_
_entity_poly.entity_id
_entity_poly.type
_entity_poly.pdbx_seq_one_letter_code
_entity_poly.pdbx_strand_id
1 'polypeptide(L)'
;IQSWMALPENEQERDAAFQHYPAADLPDIDIDGVSVRIIIGEAYGHVSPVHAYSSTLYLECLMPKGSELALPDTYAEIGAYVVSGSVAIDDRSYGGGVMAVASADAVMTLVAEEESRIMVVGGEPLGKRYIYWNFVSSSRERIEKAKSDWREGKFGKIPGEDEYIPLPD
;
A
#
# COMPACT_ATOMS: atom_id res chain seq x y z
N ILE A 1 -0.40 10.30 1.95
CA ILE A 1 -1.19 9.09 1.66
C ILE A 1 -1.03 8.15 2.84
N GLN A 2 -2.11 7.52 3.27
CA GLN A 2 -2.12 6.46 4.27
C GLN A 2 -2.51 5.16 3.58
N SER A 3 -1.68 4.14 3.71
CA SER A 3 -1.94 2.80 3.18
C SER A 3 -2.13 1.82 4.31
N TRP A 4 -3.10 0.94 4.18
CA TRP A 4 -3.38 -0.13 5.15
C TRP A 4 -2.93 -1.46 4.57
N MET A 5 -2.19 -2.22 5.37
CA MET A 5 -1.69 -3.53 5.02
C MET A 5 -2.21 -4.54 6.03
N ALA A 6 -2.91 -5.56 5.57
CA ALA A 6 -3.29 -6.67 6.43
C ALA A 6 -2.05 -7.52 6.77
N LEU A 7 -2.01 -8.03 8.00
CA LEU A 7 -0.97 -8.98 8.38
C LEU A 7 -1.35 -10.42 7.98
N PRO A 8 -0.36 -11.26 7.66
CA PRO A 8 -0.55 -12.71 7.58
C PRO A 8 -1.16 -13.26 8.87
N GLU A 9 -1.85 -14.39 8.78
CA GLU A 9 -2.60 -14.93 9.92
C GLU A 9 -1.72 -15.26 11.13
N ASN A 10 -0.52 -15.75 10.89
CA ASN A 10 0.48 -16.05 11.93
C ASN A 10 1.13 -14.81 12.55
N GLU A 11 0.93 -13.63 11.98
CA GLU A 11 1.52 -12.35 12.44
C GLU A 11 0.49 -11.41 13.09
N GLN A 12 -0.81 -11.74 13.06
CA GLN A 12 -1.87 -10.84 13.52
C GLN A 12 -1.84 -10.54 15.03
N GLU A 13 -1.31 -11.48 15.84
CA GLU A 13 -1.27 -11.37 17.31
C GLU A 13 0.08 -10.88 17.84
N ARG A 14 0.93 -10.36 16.94
CA ARG A 14 2.22 -9.81 17.34
C ARG A 14 2.06 -8.53 18.14
N ASP A 15 3.09 -8.19 18.91
CA ASP A 15 3.16 -6.91 19.62
C ASP A 15 3.14 -5.73 18.63
N ALA A 16 2.49 -4.64 19.04
CA ALA A 16 2.50 -3.40 18.28
C ALA A 16 3.92 -2.85 18.16
N ALA A 17 4.28 -2.38 16.98
CA ALA A 17 5.57 -1.77 16.70
C ALA A 17 5.40 -0.54 15.80
N PHE A 18 6.31 0.40 15.95
CA PHE A 18 6.43 1.56 15.09
C PHE A 18 7.85 1.66 14.55
N GLN A 19 7.99 1.86 13.25
CA GLN A 19 9.28 2.06 12.58
C GLN A 19 9.20 3.29 11.68
N HIS A 20 10.19 4.15 11.77
CA HIS A 20 10.33 5.32 10.90
C HIS A 20 11.52 5.11 9.96
N TYR A 21 11.28 5.33 8.68
CA TYR A 21 12.30 5.30 7.63
C TYR A 21 12.35 6.67 6.95
N PRO A 22 13.43 7.43 7.11
CA PRO A 22 13.62 8.68 6.37
C PRO A 22 13.60 8.43 4.86
N ALA A 23 13.10 9.39 4.09
CA ALA A 23 13.04 9.27 2.63
C ALA A 23 14.43 9.02 1.99
N ALA A 24 15.50 9.50 2.63
CA ALA A 24 16.87 9.30 2.17
C ALA A 24 17.37 7.85 2.29
N ASP A 25 16.72 7.04 3.12
CA ASP A 25 17.07 5.62 3.31
C ASP A 25 16.36 4.71 2.30
N LEU A 26 15.36 5.25 1.58
CA LEU A 26 14.60 4.50 0.57
C LEU A 26 15.31 4.57 -0.79
N PRO A 27 15.39 3.46 -1.54
CA PRO A 27 15.89 3.50 -2.90
C PRO A 27 15.06 4.44 -3.77
N ASP A 28 15.73 5.40 -4.41
CA ASP A 28 15.17 6.32 -5.39
C ASP A 28 15.99 6.15 -6.68
N ILE A 29 15.37 5.61 -7.71
CA ILE A 29 16.03 5.17 -8.94
C ILE A 29 15.39 5.81 -10.17
N ASP A 30 16.16 5.94 -11.23
CA ASP A 30 15.66 6.37 -12.54
C ASP A 30 15.47 5.15 -13.45
N ILE A 31 14.28 5.02 -14.01
CA ILE A 31 13.93 4.02 -15.02
C ILE A 31 13.48 4.76 -16.28
N ASP A 32 14.37 4.88 -17.24
CA ASP A 32 14.12 5.55 -18.53
C ASP A 32 13.48 6.95 -18.38
N GLY A 33 13.97 7.73 -17.40
CA GLY A 33 13.51 9.08 -17.09
C GLY A 33 12.31 9.15 -16.15
N VAL A 34 11.83 8.03 -15.62
CA VAL A 34 10.84 7.97 -14.53
C VAL A 34 11.57 7.82 -13.20
N SER A 35 11.33 8.75 -12.26
CA SER A 35 11.82 8.59 -10.89
C SER A 35 10.92 7.62 -10.14
N VAL A 36 11.49 6.52 -9.65
CA VAL A 36 10.80 5.48 -8.90
C VAL A 36 11.40 5.36 -7.51
N ARG A 37 10.61 5.64 -6.47
CA ARG A 37 10.98 5.39 -5.08
C ARG A 37 10.36 4.10 -4.59
N ILE A 38 11.21 3.18 -4.11
CA ILE A 38 10.76 1.89 -3.58
C ILE A 38 10.53 2.04 -2.09
N ILE A 39 9.26 2.21 -1.69
CA ILE A 39 8.87 2.42 -0.31
C ILE A 39 8.84 1.09 0.45
N ILE A 40 8.25 0.05 -0.14
CA ILE A 40 8.18 -1.31 0.43
C ILE A 40 8.41 -2.31 -0.69
N GLY A 41 9.13 -3.39 -0.39
CA GLY A 41 9.32 -4.53 -1.28
C GLY A 41 10.53 -4.43 -2.18
N GLU A 42 10.49 -5.13 -3.29
CA GLU A 42 11.57 -5.23 -4.27
C GLU A 42 11.05 -4.90 -5.67
N ALA A 43 11.75 -4.05 -6.39
CA ALA A 43 11.45 -3.72 -7.78
C ALA A 43 12.71 -3.30 -8.52
N TYR A 44 12.80 -3.61 -9.81
CA TYR A 44 13.89 -3.18 -10.70
C TYR A 44 15.29 -3.49 -10.15
N GLY A 45 15.46 -4.63 -9.44
CA GLY A 45 16.71 -5.05 -8.83
C GLY A 45 17.12 -4.32 -7.56
N HIS A 46 16.24 -3.54 -6.97
CA HIS A 46 16.46 -2.80 -5.72
C HIS A 46 15.45 -3.23 -4.65
N VAL A 47 15.91 -3.29 -3.38
CA VAL A 47 15.12 -3.73 -2.23
C VAL A 47 14.99 -2.59 -1.22
N SER A 48 13.77 -2.32 -0.78
CA SER A 48 13.50 -1.36 0.30
C SER A 48 13.97 -1.92 1.66
N PRO A 49 14.53 -1.10 2.55
CA PRO A 49 14.84 -1.50 3.92
C PRO A 49 13.59 -1.66 4.80
N VAL A 50 12.43 -1.23 4.34
CA VAL A 50 11.18 -1.30 5.11
C VAL A 50 10.72 -2.74 5.23
N HIS A 51 10.62 -3.23 6.46
CA HIS A 51 10.21 -4.60 6.72
C HIS A 51 8.71 -4.79 6.51
N ALA A 52 8.34 -5.76 5.69
CA ALA A 52 6.98 -6.25 5.52
C ALA A 52 6.87 -7.71 5.95
N TYR A 53 5.69 -8.12 6.45
CA TYR A 53 5.43 -9.48 6.95
C TYR A 53 4.85 -10.40 5.87
N SER A 54 4.62 -9.88 4.70
CA SER A 54 4.20 -10.60 3.49
C SER A 54 4.88 -10.02 2.27
N SER A 55 4.86 -10.73 1.16
CA SER A 55 5.27 -10.17 -0.12
C SER A 55 4.39 -8.97 -0.45
N THR A 56 4.97 -7.80 -0.41
CA THR A 56 4.27 -6.52 -0.57
C THR A 56 5.11 -5.55 -1.37
N LEU A 57 4.49 -4.84 -2.29
CA LEU A 57 5.10 -3.77 -3.08
C LEU A 57 4.40 -2.45 -2.77
N TYR A 58 5.18 -1.39 -2.59
CA TYR A 58 4.69 -0.02 -2.55
C TYR A 58 5.71 0.91 -3.18
N LEU A 59 5.33 1.52 -4.32
CA LEU A 59 6.19 2.44 -5.06
C LEU A 59 5.54 3.81 -5.16
N GLU A 60 6.37 4.84 -5.25
CA GLU A 60 6.02 6.16 -5.77
C GLU A 60 6.71 6.33 -7.12
N CYS A 61 5.97 6.69 -8.16
CA CYS A 61 6.49 6.94 -9.49
C CYS A 61 6.17 8.37 -9.90
N LEU A 62 7.20 9.15 -10.24
CA LEU A 62 7.08 10.48 -10.84
C LEU A 62 7.38 10.36 -12.32
N MET A 63 6.35 10.52 -13.13
CA MET A 63 6.38 10.26 -14.57
C MET A 63 6.28 11.55 -15.36
N PRO A 64 7.34 11.96 -16.07
CA PRO A 64 7.24 13.04 -17.04
C PRO A 64 6.26 12.68 -18.16
N LYS A 65 5.64 13.70 -18.76
CA LYS A 65 4.76 13.50 -19.92
C LYS A 65 5.47 12.71 -21.03
N GLY A 66 4.82 11.68 -21.54
CA GLY A 66 5.28 10.81 -22.60
C GLY A 66 6.25 9.72 -22.15
N SER A 67 6.58 9.65 -20.85
CA SER A 67 7.37 8.53 -20.32
C SER A 67 6.52 7.26 -20.20
N GLU A 68 7.18 6.12 -20.22
CA GLU A 68 6.56 4.80 -20.11
C GLU A 68 7.23 4.01 -18.98
N LEU A 69 6.45 3.26 -18.21
CA LEU A 69 6.93 2.43 -17.12
C LEU A 69 6.20 1.09 -17.12
N ALA A 70 6.91 0.01 -17.37
CA ALA A 70 6.40 -1.34 -17.13
C ALA A 70 6.51 -1.66 -15.62
N LEU A 71 5.39 -2.01 -14.99
CA LEU A 71 5.37 -2.39 -13.58
C LEU A 71 5.94 -3.81 -13.40
N PRO A 72 6.50 -4.13 -12.20
CA PRO A 72 6.98 -5.47 -11.89
C PRO A 72 5.88 -6.52 -12.06
N ASP A 73 6.22 -7.65 -12.66
CA ASP A 73 5.34 -8.81 -12.88
C ASP A 73 5.54 -9.92 -11.82
N THR A 74 6.34 -9.64 -10.79
CA THR A 74 6.70 -10.60 -9.74
C THR A 74 5.68 -10.68 -8.62
N TYR A 75 4.64 -9.83 -8.61
CA TYR A 75 3.58 -9.80 -7.61
C TYR A 75 2.27 -10.30 -8.21
N ALA A 76 1.58 -11.18 -7.49
CA ALA A 76 0.33 -11.80 -7.95
C ALA A 76 -0.81 -10.79 -8.19
N GLU A 77 -0.83 -9.72 -7.39
CA GLU A 77 -1.79 -8.63 -7.52
C GLU A 77 -1.03 -7.30 -7.56
N ILE A 78 -1.38 -6.43 -8.50
CA ILE A 78 -0.78 -5.10 -8.62
C ILE A 78 -1.83 -4.07 -9.05
N GLY A 79 -1.73 -2.87 -8.50
CA GLY A 79 -2.59 -1.74 -8.85
C GLY A 79 -1.82 -0.42 -8.85
N ALA A 80 -2.19 0.47 -9.75
CA ALA A 80 -1.63 1.81 -9.89
C ALA A 80 -2.71 2.86 -9.56
N TYR A 81 -2.47 3.65 -8.53
CA TYR A 81 -3.32 4.76 -8.14
C TYR A 81 -2.76 6.08 -8.68
N VAL A 82 -3.51 6.74 -9.51
CA VAL A 82 -3.15 8.06 -10.06
C VAL A 82 -3.43 9.12 -8.99
N VAL A 83 -2.38 9.68 -8.40
CA VAL A 83 -2.49 10.77 -7.40
C VAL A 83 -2.79 12.08 -8.09
N SER A 84 -2.04 12.38 -9.15
CA SER A 84 -2.21 13.54 -10.00
C SER A 84 -1.74 13.23 -11.43
N GLY A 85 -2.20 13.99 -12.39
CA GLY A 85 -1.92 13.77 -13.80
C GLY A 85 -2.87 12.74 -14.43
N SER A 86 -2.42 12.15 -15.53
CA SER A 86 -3.14 11.16 -16.31
C SER A 86 -2.18 10.15 -16.93
N VAL A 87 -2.53 8.88 -16.89
CA VAL A 87 -1.79 7.79 -17.56
C VAL A 87 -2.71 6.96 -18.44
N ALA A 88 -2.18 6.47 -19.55
CA ALA A 88 -2.83 5.44 -20.34
C ALA A 88 -2.33 4.05 -19.93
N ILE A 89 -3.25 3.09 -19.87
CA ILE A 89 -3.00 1.65 -19.67
C ILE A 89 -3.90 0.93 -20.68
N ASP A 90 -3.32 0.12 -21.56
CA ASP A 90 -4.06 -0.62 -22.60
C ASP A 90 -5.04 0.29 -23.39
N ASP A 91 -4.55 1.39 -23.91
CA ASP A 91 -5.32 2.42 -24.66
C ASP A 91 -6.48 3.07 -23.89
N ARG A 92 -6.51 2.96 -22.55
CA ARG A 92 -7.49 3.64 -21.70
C ARG A 92 -6.79 4.66 -20.80
N SER A 93 -7.33 5.87 -20.77
CA SER A 93 -6.83 6.94 -19.90
C SER A 93 -7.42 6.86 -18.50
N TYR A 94 -6.56 7.06 -17.50
CA TYR A 94 -6.89 7.08 -16.07
C TYR A 94 -6.36 8.39 -15.47
N GLY A 95 -7.28 9.23 -14.99
CA GLY A 95 -6.94 10.51 -14.36
C GLY A 95 -6.80 10.41 -12.85
N GLY A 96 -6.46 11.55 -12.22
CA GLY A 96 -6.28 11.65 -10.77
C GLY A 96 -7.46 11.14 -9.96
N GLY A 97 -7.18 10.41 -8.87
CA GLY A 97 -8.18 9.80 -7.99
C GLY A 97 -8.66 8.41 -8.41
N VAL A 98 -8.13 7.84 -9.48
CA VAL A 98 -8.52 6.51 -9.98
C VAL A 98 -7.42 5.50 -9.70
N MET A 99 -7.81 4.28 -9.30
CA MET A 99 -6.94 3.12 -9.21
C MET A 99 -7.25 2.14 -10.34
N ALA A 100 -6.24 1.85 -11.15
CA ALA A 100 -6.27 0.74 -12.11
C ALA A 100 -5.68 -0.51 -11.46
N VAL A 101 -6.33 -1.66 -11.61
CA VAL A 101 -5.86 -2.94 -11.09
C VAL A 101 -5.60 -3.87 -12.26
N ALA A 102 -4.42 -4.50 -12.28
CA ALA A 102 -4.08 -5.46 -13.31
C ALA A 102 -5.01 -6.68 -13.26
N SER A 103 -5.34 -7.20 -14.43
CA SER A 103 -5.91 -8.55 -14.53
C SER A 103 -4.85 -9.57 -14.16
N ALA A 104 -5.27 -10.75 -13.68
CA ALA A 104 -4.34 -11.85 -13.40
C ALA A 104 -3.46 -12.13 -14.64
N ASP A 105 -2.17 -12.33 -14.39
CA ASP A 105 -1.14 -12.62 -15.41
C ASP A 105 -0.87 -11.50 -16.44
N ALA A 106 -1.42 -10.29 -16.25
CA ALA A 106 -1.18 -9.17 -17.14
C ALA A 106 -0.05 -8.26 -16.61
N VAL A 107 0.92 -7.98 -17.47
CA VAL A 107 1.92 -6.93 -17.20
C VAL A 107 1.26 -5.58 -17.43
N MET A 108 1.26 -4.73 -16.42
CA MET A 108 0.72 -3.37 -16.52
C MET A 108 1.82 -2.40 -16.95
N THR A 109 1.64 -1.76 -18.11
CA THR A 109 2.50 -0.68 -18.57
C THR A 109 1.75 0.65 -18.47
N LEU A 110 2.36 1.62 -17.80
CA LEU A 110 1.86 2.98 -17.67
C LEU A 110 2.49 3.88 -18.71
N VAL A 111 1.71 4.67 -19.42
CA VAL A 111 2.18 5.71 -20.34
C VAL A 111 1.66 7.06 -19.84
N ALA A 112 2.54 7.97 -19.46
CA ALA A 112 2.14 9.28 -18.92
C ALA A 112 1.63 10.19 -20.04
N GLU A 113 0.37 10.57 -19.99
CA GLU A 113 -0.24 11.54 -20.93
C GLU A 113 0.08 13.00 -20.57
N GLU A 114 0.40 13.23 -19.30
CA GLU A 114 0.91 14.49 -18.75
C GLU A 114 1.86 14.19 -17.58
N GLU A 115 2.48 15.20 -16.97
CA GLU A 115 3.27 15.01 -15.77
C GLU A 115 2.40 14.38 -14.67
N SER A 116 2.80 13.19 -14.21
CA SER A 116 1.94 12.36 -13.37
C SER A 116 2.68 11.83 -12.14
N ARG A 117 1.94 11.71 -11.03
CA ARG A 117 2.38 11.04 -9.81
C ARG A 117 1.51 9.84 -9.54
N ILE A 118 2.14 8.68 -9.49
CA ILE A 118 1.46 7.39 -9.34
C ILE A 118 1.96 6.71 -8.07
N MET A 119 1.03 6.13 -7.31
CA MET A 119 1.37 5.16 -6.26
C MET A 119 1.02 3.76 -6.75
N VAL A 120 1.99 2.86 -6.69
CA VAL A 120 1.79 1.46 -7.07
C VAL A 120 1.76 0.61 -5.81
N VAL A 121 0.74 -0.24 -5.70
CA VAL A 121 0.62 -1.23 -4.63
C VAL A 121 0.53 -2.61 -5.23
N GLY A 122 1.16 -3.59 -4.59
CA GLY A 122 1.12 -4.98 -5.04
C GLY A 122 1.44 -5.94 -3.92
N GLY A 123 1.19 -7.23 -4.15
CA GLY A 123 1.49 -8.27 -3.18
C GLY A 123 0.83 -9.60 -3.49
N GLU A 124 0.99 -10.52 -2.53
CA GLU A 124 0.34 -11.81 -2.56
C GLU A 124 -1.01 -11.76 -1.84
N PRO A 125 -2.02 -12.49 -2.33
CA PRO A 125 -3.31 -12.57 -1.67
C PRO A 125 -3.19 -13.27 -0.31
N LEU A 126 -3.60 -12.58 0.75
CA LEU A 126 -3.57 -13.11 2.13
C LEU A 126 -4.86 -13.84 2.53
N GLY A 127 -5.80 -14.00 1.58
CA GLY A 127 -7.12 -14.55 1.86
C GLY A 127 -8.06 -13.53 2.53
N LYS A 128 -9.21 -14.04 2.99
CA LYS A 128 -10.27 -13.19 3.50
C LYS A 128 -9.89 -12.46 4.77
N ARG A 129 -10.19 -11.14 4.81
CA ARG A 129 -10.09 -10.29 6.00
C ARG A 129 -11.43 -9.63 6.28
N TYR A 130 -11.72 -9.44 7.57
CA TYR A 130 -12.85 -8.68 8.07
C TYR A 130 -12.34 -7.32 8.54
N ILE A 131 -13.07 -6.28 8.23
CA ILE A 131 -12.73 -4.90 8.59
C ILE A 131 -13.93 -4.32 9.34
N TYR A 132 -13.67 -3.71 10.47
CA TYR A 132 -14.63 -2.87 11.16
C TYR A 132 -13.88 -1.67 11.73
N TRP A 133 -14.24 -0.48 11.30
CA TRP A 133 -13.55 0.76 11.63
C TRP A 133 -12.05 0.65 11.30
N ASN A 134 -11.15 0.66 12.30
CA ASN A 134 -9.70 0.47 12.14
C ASN A 134 -9.21 -0.93 12.57
N PHE A 135 -10.11 -1.86 12.84
CA PHE A 135 -9.77 -3.24 13.14
C PHE A 135 -9.80 -4.11 11.90
N VAL A 136 -8.75 -4.90 11.70
CA VAL A 136 -8.63 -5.86 10.60
C VAL A 136 -8.22 -7.22 11.17
N SER A 137 -8.91 -8.28 10.78
CA SER A 137 -8.56 -9.64 11.20
C SER A 137 -9.04 -10.69 10.20
N SER A 138 -8.42 -11.87 10.21
CA SER A 138 -8.91 -13.07 9.51
C SER A 138 -10.15 -13.68 10.19
N SER A 139 -10.46 -13.30 11.43
CA SER A 139 -11.56 -13.84 12.25
C SER A 139 -12.58 -12.76 12.63
N ARG A 140 -13.87 -13.07 12.46
CA ARG A 140 -14.96 -12.21 12.93
C ARG A 140 -14.99 -12.11 14.45
N GLU A 141 -14.72 -13.21 15.12
CA GLU A 141 -14.70 -13.29 16.60
C GLU A 141 -13.63 -12.33 17.16
N ARG A 142 -12.48 -12.22 16.48
CA ARG A 142 -11.44 -11.26 16.86
C ARG A 142 -11.90 -9.82 16.67
N ILE A 143 -12.66 -9.51 15.62
CA ILE A 143 -13.25 -8.17 15.44
C ILE A 143 -14.22 -7.86 16.59
N GLU A 144 -15.12 -8.78 16.95
CA GLU A 144 -16.06 -8.56 18.04
C GLU A 144 -15.34 -8.42 19.40
N LYS A 145 -14.31 -9.21 19.63
CA LYS A 145 -13.44 -9.04 20.81
C LYS A 145 -12.75 -7.67 20.82
N ALA A 146 -12.20 -7.22 19.71
CA ALA A 146 -11.54 -5.91 19.62
C ALA A 146 -12.53 -4.77 19.92
N LYS A 147 -13.78 -4.86 19.45
CA LYS A 147 -14.84 -3.90 19.77
C LYS A 147 -15.15 -3.85 21.27
N SER A 148 -15.23 -5.02 21.92
CA SER A 148 -15.43 -5.11 23.38
C SER A 148 -14.24 -4.51 24.12
N ASP A 149 -13.03 -4.92 23.75
CA ASP A 149 -11.79 -4.44 24.39
C ASP A 149 -11.61 -2.93 24.24
N TRP A 150 -12.03 -2.34 23.09
CA TRP A 150 -12.02 -0.90 22.90
C TRP A 150 -12.99 -0.18 23.85
N ARG A 151 -14.25 -0.65 23.93
CA ARG A 151 -15.25 -0.07 24.84
C ARG A 151 -14.84 -0.16 26.33
N GLU A 152 -14.11 -1.20 26.67
CA GLU A 152 -13.61 -1.46 28.03
C GLU A 152 -12.25 -0.80 28.32
N GLY A 153 -11.68 -0.07 27.35
CA GLY A 153 -10.40 0.63 27.52
C GLY A 153 -9.20 -0.29 27.68
N LYS A 154 -9.26 -1.52 27.14
CA LYS A 154 -8.19 -2.53 27.25
C LYS A 154 -7.03 -2.32 26.27
N PHE A 155 -7.19 -1.46 25.27
CA PHE A 155 -6.08 -0.99 24.46
C PHE A 155 -5.25 -0.01 25.30
N GLY A 156 -3.93 -0.14 25.26
CA GLY A 156 -3.03 0.72 26.04
C GLY A 156 -3.26 2.21 25.76
N LYS A 157 -2.94 3.06 26.74
CA LYS A 157 -3.00 4.51 26.56
C LYS A 157 -1.81 5.00 25.74
N ILE A 158 -2.06 5.97 24.86
CA ILE A 158 -1.01 6.72 24.18
C ILE A 158 -0.50 7.79 25.15
N PRO A 159 0.79 7.84 25.48
CA PRO A 159 1.34 8.86 26.36
C PRO A 159 1.06 10.27 25.83
N GLY A 160 0.46 11.11 26.69
CA GLY A 160 0.13 12.49 26.34
C GLY A 160 -1.18 12.68 25.57
N GLU A 161 -1.95 11.59 25.38
CA GLU A 161 -3.27 11.63 24.72
C GLU A 161 -4.37 11.20 25.70
N ASP A 162 -5.33 12.08 25.93
CA ASP A 162 -6.49 11.84 26.84
C ASP A 162 -7.82 11.73 26.06
N GLU A 163 -7.80 11.97 24.74
CA GLU A 163 -9.01 11.89 23.92
C GLU A 163 -9.46 10.42 23.74
N TYR A 164 -10.74 10.17 23.92
CA TYR A 164 -11.36 8.88 23.62
C TYR A 164 -12.27 9.01 22.40
N ILE A 165 -11.96 8.23 21.38
CA ILE A 165 -12.78 8.14 20.16
C ILE A 165 -13.72 6.93 20.31
N PRO A 166 -15.05 7.13 20.41
CA PRO A 166 -15.99 6.02 20.49
C PRO A 166 -16.02 5.20 19.19
N LEU A 167 -16.44 3.95 19.29
CA LEU A 167 -16.71 3.13 18.11
C LEU A 167 -17.82 3.79 17.26
N PRO A 168 -17.71 3.71 15.94
CA PRO A 168 -18.82 4.08 15.06
C PRO A 168 -20.03 3.15 15.29
N ASP A 169 -21.23 3.65 14.97
CA ASP A 169 -22.50 2.90 15.04
C ASP A 169 -22.57 1.74 14.03
#